data_fa99ccfbe0f1af980987cc471837284d
#
_entry.id   fa99ccfbe0f1af980987cc471837284d
#
_cell.length_a   1.000
_cell.length_b   1.000
_cell.length_c   1.000
_cell.angle_alpha   90.00
_cell.angle_beta   90.00
_cell.angle_gamma   90.00
#
_symmetry.space_group_name_H-M   'P 1'
#
loop_
_entity.id
_entity.type
_entity.pdbx_description
1 polymer ?
#
loop_
_entity_poly.entity_id
_entity_poly.type
_entity_poly.pdbx_seq_one_letter_code
_entity_poly.pdbx_strand_id
1 'polypeptide(L)'
;DDSRVVRAEMEKMLEGSDMEICEFCRSGEEALEKFEEAKPDLVTMDIVMPGMDGMETCEKLRQRYPEANVFMVSSMAYDDMIDQAVKLGARGFLFKPFTKESLLEGLQGAFKAIENDGKKE
;
A
#
# COMPACT_ATOMS: atom_id res chain seq x y z
N ASP A 1 15.25 9.98 2.63
CA ASP A 1 14.06 10.45 3.37
C ASP A 1 14.03 9.93 4.77
N ASP A 2 13.65 10.79 5.68
CA ASP A 2 13.40 10.36 7.06
C ASP A 2 12.01 9.73 7.12
N SER A 3 11.96 8.44 7.40
CA SER A 3 10.71 7.69 7.44
C SER A 3 9.73 8.23 8.49
N ARG A 4 10.23 8.90 9.53
CA ARG A 4 9.37 9.52 10.54
C ARG A 4 8.59 10.70 9.96
N VAL A 5 9.22 11.47 9.06
CA VAL A 5 8.56 12.58 8.38
C VAL A 5 7.45 12.08 7.48
N VAL A 6 7.73 11.04 6.69
CA VAL A 6 6.73 10.44 5.80
C VAL A 6 5.54 9.91 6.58
N ARG A 7 5.81 9.20 7.67
CA ARG A 7 4.75 8.68 8.54
C ARG A 7 3.88 9.80 9.10
N ALA A 8 4.52 10.87 9.62
CA ALA A 8 3.80 12.00 10.19
C ALA A 8 2.92 12.69 9.15
N GLU A 9 3.43 12.85 7.93
CA GLU A 9 2.65 13.43 6.84
C GLU A 9 1.43 12.59 6.50
N MET A 10 1.60 11.28 6.41
CA MET A 10 0.49 10.38 6.10
C MET A 10 -0.54 10.35 7.22
N GLU A 11 -0.09 10.32 8.47
CA GLU A 11 -1.00 10.37 9.61
C GLU A 11 -1.84 11.64 9.60
N LYS A 12 -1.21 12.76 9.25
CA LYS A 12 -1.90 14.04 9.16
C LYS A 12 -2.94 14.03 8.03
N MET A 13 -2.59 13.44 6.89
CA MET A 13 -3.51 13.35 5.75
C MET A 13 -4.72 12.48 6.06
N LEU A 14 -4.57 11.49 6.93
CA LEU A 14 -5.64 10.57 7.28
C LEU A 14 -6.50 11.06 8.46
N GLU A 15 -6.12 12.18 9.09
CA GLU A 15 -6.90 12.76 10.18
C GLU A 15 -8.33 13.06 9.72
N GLY A 16 -9.29 12.73 10.56
CA GLY A 16 -10.70 12.96 10.26
C GLY A 16 -11.33 11.87 9.38
N SER A 17 -10.55 10.91 8.91
CA SER A 17 -11.07 9.76 8.16
C SER A 17 -11.23 8.56 9.10
N ASP A 18 -11.84 7.49 8.58
CA ASP A 18 -11.98 6.23 9.32
C ASP A 18 -10.73 5.36 9.25
N MET A 19 -9.68 5.88 8.63
CA MET A 19 -8.44 5.14 8.40
C MET A 19 -7.37 5.54 9.40
N GLU A 20 -6.57 4.56 9.83
CA GLU A 20 -5.42 4.85 10.69
C GLU A 20 -4.24 3.95 10.31
N ILE A 21 -3.04 4.44 10.58
CA ILE A 21 -1.82 3.67 10.36
C ILE A 21 -1.57 2.80 11.59
N CYS A 22 -1.70 1.50 11.43
CA CYS A 22 -1.46 0.56 12.53
C CYS A 22 0.00 0.14 12.65
N GLU A 23 0.76 0.23 11.55
CA GLU A 23 2.17 -0.12 11.55
C GLU A 23 2.87 0.62 10.42
N PHE A 24 4.14 0.94 10.63
CA PHE A 24 4.98 1.60 9.64
C PHE A 24 6.29 0.84 9.49
N CYS A 25 6.57 0.36 8.28
CA CYS A 25 7.76 -0.43 7.99
C CYS A 25 8.72 0.34 7.09
N ARG A 26 10.02 0.14 7.31
CA ARG A 26 11.06 0.84 6.56
C ARG A 26 11.58 0.05 5.36
N SER A 27 11.20 -1.20 5.26
CA SER A 27 11.68 -2.08 4.19
C SER A 27 10.64 -3.14 3.88
N GLY A 28 10.83 -3.81 2.74
CA GLY A 28 9.99 -4.94 2.36
C GLY A 28 10.10 -6.10 3.33
N GLU A 29 11.33 -6.37 3.78
CA GLU A 29 11.58 -7.44 4.74
C GLU A 29 10.81 -7.21 6.05
N GLU A 30 10.83 -5.98 6.54
CA GLU A 30 10.11 -5.61 7.75
C GLU A 30 8.59 -5.76 7.56
N ALA A 31 8.10 -5.37 6.38
CA ALA A 31 6.67 -5.51 6.07
C ALA A 31 6.24 -6.97 6.10
N LEU A 32 7.06 -7.86 5.56
CA LEU A 32 6.76 -9.29 5.58
C LEU A 32 6.71 -9.85 6.99
N GLU A 33 7.63 -9.40 7.86
CA GLU A 33 7.68 -9.84 9.24
C GLU A 33 6.48 -9.36 10.05
N LYS A 34 6.06 -8.12 9.83
CA LYS A 34 5.04 -7.49 10.66
C LYS A 34 3.62 -7.68 10.18
N PHE A 35 3.44 -8.16 8.97
CA PHE A 35 2.09 -8.30 8.40
C PHE A 35 1.19 -9.19 9.26
N GLU A 36 1.66 -10.34 9.65
CA GLU A 36 0.86 -11.28 10.44
C GLU A 36 0.45 -10.70 11.79
N GLU A 37 1.37 -9.97 12.42
CA GLU A 37 1.13 -9.35 13.73
C GLU A 37 0.17 -8.17 13.63
N ALA A 38 0.38 -7.30 12.64
CA ALA A 38 -0.41 -6.09 12.46
C ALA A 38 -1.79 -6.36 11.87
N LYS A 39 -1.90 -7.35 11.00
CA LYS A 39 -3.14 -7.72 10.29
C LYS A 39 -3.84 -6.51 9.69
N PRO A 40 -3.16 -5.75 8.85
CA PRO A 40 -3.76 -4.54 8.29
C PRO A 40 -4.84 -4.87 7.27
N ASP A 41 -5.82 -4.00 7.15
CA ASP A 41 -6.85 -4.13 6.12
C ASP A 41 -6.29 -3.81 4.74
N LEU A 42 -5.31 -2.93 4.68
CA LEU A 42 -4.67 -2.51 3.44
C LEU A 42 -3.23 -2.12 3.73
N VAL A 43 -2.32 -2.50 2.84
CA VAL A 43 -0.90 -2.13 2.92
C VAL A 43 -0.59 -1.13 1.80
N THR A 44 -0.09 0.05 2.16
CA THR A 44 0.45 0.96 1.15
C THR A 44 1.92 0.62 0.97
N MET A 45 2.34 0.40 -0.26
CA MET A 45 3.68 -0.09 -0.57
C MET A 45 4.39 0.84 -1.55
N ASP A 46 5.52 1.40 -1.12
CA ASP A 46 6.37 2.18 -2.01
C ASP A 46 7.16 1.21 -2.90
N ILE A 47 7.20 1.49 -4.19
CA ILE A 47 7.91 0.60 -5.13
C ILE A 47 9.42 0.73 -4.96
N VAL A 48 9.91 1.96 -4.79
CA VAL A 48 11.35 2.19 -4.67
C VAL A 48 11.75 2.19 -3.20
N MET A 49 12.39 1.11 -2.77
CA MET A 49 12.86 0.94 -1.40
C MET A 49 14.25 0.32 -1.42
N PRO A 50 15.08 0.58 -0.38
CA PRO A 50 16.36 -0.09 -0.28
C PRO A 50 16.16 -1.60 -0.08
N GLY A 51 17.05 -2.38 -0.68
CA GLY A 51 16.95 -3.83 -0.63
C GLY A 51 15.86 -4.35 -1.54
N MET A 52 14.93 -5.10 -0.97
CA MET A 52 13.78 -5.65 -1.71
C MET A 52 12.83 -4.51 -2.10
N ASP A 53 12.56 -4.33 -3.39
CA ASP A 53 11.66 -3.28 -3.84
C ASP A 53 10.19 -3.64 -3.58
N GLY A 54 9.30 -2.67 -3.82
CA GLY A 54 7.88 -2.84 -3.54
C GLY A 54 7.19 -3.89 -4.38
N MET A 55 7.60 -4.07 -5.63
CA MET A 55 7.02 -5.10 -6.50
C MET A 55 7.36 -6.49 -5.99
N GLU A 56 8.61 -6.73 -5.67
CA GLU A 56 9.08 -7.99 -5.11
C GLU A 56 8.42 -8.26 -3.76
N THR A 57 8.33 -7.24 -2.92
CA THR A 57 7.67 -7.36 -1.61
C THR A 57 6.21 -7.72 -1.77
N CYS A 58 5.51 -7.06 -2.69
CA CYS A 58 4.11 -7.34 -2.96
C CYS A 58 3.92 -8.79 -3.42
N GLU A 59 4.76 -9.26 -4.33
CA GLU A 59 4.70 -10.64 -4.80
C GLU A 59 4.87 -11.63 -3.65
N LYS A 60 5.89 -11.45 -2.83
CA LYS A 60 6.16 -12.34 -1.71
C LYS A 60 5.07 -12.27 -0.64
N LEU A 61 4.55 -11.07 -0.39
CA LEU A 61 3.49 -10.88 0.59
C LEU A 61 2.23 -11.62 0.14
N ARG A 62 1.88 -11.51 -1.14
CA ARG A 62 0.71 -12.17 -1.70
C ARG A 62 0.87 -13.69 -1.76
N GLN A 63 2.10 -14.18 -1.98
CA GLN A 63 2.38 -15.63 -1.95
C GLN A 63 2.21 -16.18 -0.55
N ARG A 64 2.68 -15.46 0.46
CA ARG A 64 2.61 -15.89 1.85
C ARG A 64 1.22 -15.66 2.46
N TYR A 65 0.60 -14.54 2.10
CA TYR A 65 -0.72 -14.14 2.61
C TYR A 65 -1.62 -13.79 1.42
N PRO A 66 -2.29 -14.77 0.81
CA PRO A 66 -3.11 -14.53 -0.38
C PRO A 66 -4.22 -13.50 -0.18
N GLU A 67 -4.66 -13.30 1.07
CA GLU A 67 -5.68 -12.31 1.42
C GLU A 67 -5.14 -10.89 1.56
N ALA A 68 -3.82 -10.69 1.47
CA ALA A 68 -3.22 -9.36 1.63
C ALA A 68 -3.69 -8.41 0.53
N ASN A 69 -4.08 -7.21 0.93
CA ASN A 69 -4.50 -6.15 0.02
C ASN A 69 -3.41 -5.10 -0.03
N VAL A 70 -2.87 -4.84 -1.21
CA VAL A 70 -1.72 -3.94 -1.40
C VAL A 70 -2.11 -2.80 -2.32
N PHE A 71 -1.74 -1.58 -1.92
CA PHE A 71 -1.92 -0.36 -2.69
C PHE A 71 -0.53 0.19 -2.99
N MET A 72 -0.18 0.32 -4.27
CA MET A 72 1.16 0.72 -4.67
C MET A 72 1.30 2.25 -4.71
N VAL A 73 2.46 2.73 -4.29
CA VAL A 73 2.79 4.16 -4.31
C VAL A 73 4.16 4.32 -4.95
N SER A 74 4.30 5.27 -5.90
CA SER A 74 5.58 5.47 -6.56
C SER A 74 5.74 6.88 -7.10
N SER A 75 6.99 7.35 -7.18
CA SER A 75 7.33 8.59 -7.86
C SER A 75 7.56 8.37 -9.35
N MET A 76 7.56 7.12 -9.80
CA MET A 76 7.75 6.77 -11.21
C MET A 76 6.45 6.23 -11.80
N ALA A 77 6.12 6.68 -13.00
CA ALA A 77 4.85 6.38 -13.66
C ALA A 77 5.07 5.68 -14.99
N TYR A 78 5.76 4.55 -14.96
CA TYR A 78 5.96 3.75 -16.17
C TYR A 78 4.79 2.79 -16.34
N ASP A 79 4.24 2.71 -17.55
CA ASP A 79 3.08 1.89 -17.87
C ASP A 79 3.28 0.43 -17.51
N ASP A 80 4.48 -0.11 -17.76
CA ASP A 80 4.77 -1.50 -17.44
C ASP A 80 4.79 -1.77 -15.93
N MET A 81 5.13 -0.78 -15.12
CA MET A 81 5.06 -0.91 -13.66
C MET A 81 3.62 -1.00 -13.18
N ILE A 82 2.74 -0.20 -13.78
CA ILE A 82 1.31 -0.24 -13.45
C ILE A 82 0.71 -1.59 -13.84
N ASP A 83 1.04 -2.06 -15.03
CA ASP A 83 0.57 -3.37 -15.51
C ASP A 83 1.06 -4.49 -14.59
N GLN A 84 2.31 -4.44 -14.16
CA GLN A 84 2.88 -5.42 -13.26
C GLN A 84 2.17 -5.41 -11.91
N ALA A 85 1.89 -4.21 -11.38
CA ALA A 85 1.16 -4.08 -10.11
C ALA A 85 -0.23 -4.69 -10.21
N VAL A 86 -0.93 -4.45 -11.31
CA VAL A 86 -2.26 -5.02 -11.55
C VAL A 86 -2.18 -6.54 -11.60
N LYS A 87 -1.18 -7.09 -12.29
CA LYS A 87 -0.98 -8.54 -12.38
C LYS A 87 -0.68 -9.18 -11.04
N LEU A 88 -0.02 -8.44 -10.16
CA LEU A 88 0.26 -8.92 -8.80
C LEU A 88 -0.95 -8.79 -7.88
N GLY A 89 -2.04 -8.21 -8.37
CA GLY A 89 -3.28 -8.09 -7.60
C GLY A 89 -3.36 -6.83 -6.74
N ALA A 90 -2.57 -5.79 -7.05
CA ALA A 90 -2.65 -4.54 -6.31
C ALA A 90 -4.03 -3.92 -6.44
N ARG A 91 -4.49 -3.31 -5.35
CA ARG A 91 -5.82 -2.68 -5.28
C ARG A 91 -5.86 -1.29 -5.87
N GLY A 92 -4.71 -0.68 -6.09
CA GLY A 92 -4.62 0.64 -6.68
C GLY A 92 -3.18 1.10 -6.79
N PHE A 93 -3.02 2.28 -7.39
CA PHE A 93 -1.70 2.86 -7.63
C PHE A 93 -1.81 4.37 -7.48
N LEU A 94 -0.86 4.97 -6.77
CA LEU A 94 -0.83 6.41 -6.54
C LEU A 94 0.56 6.95 -6.84
N PHE A 95 0.62 8.10 -7.52
CA PHE A 95 1.89 8.73 -7.86
C PHE A 95 2.28 9.79 -6.84
N LYS A 96 3.55 9.87 -6.54
CA LYS A 96 4.10 10.94 -5.70
C LYS A 96 4.51 12.11 -6.59
N PRO A 97 4.37 13.35 -6.13
CA PRO A 97 3.75 13.74 -4.87
C PRO A 97 2.21 13.65 -4.95
N PHE A 98 1.57 13.33 -3.86
CA PHE A 98 0.12 13.24 -3.81
C PHE A 98 -0.44 14.22 -2.79
N THR A 99 -1.71 14.59 -2.96
CA THR A 99 -2.41 15.47 -2.04
C THR A 99 -3.22 14.62 -1.05
N LYS A 100 -3.73 15.27 -0.01
CA LYS A 100 -4.64 14.63 0.94
C LYS A 100 -5.84 14.06 0.19
N GLU A 101 -6.41 14.83 -0.72
CA GLU A 101 -7.59 14.44 -1.49
C GLU A 101 -7.31 13.22 -2.36
N SER A 102 -6.19 13.20 -3.08
CA SER A 102 -5.87 12.07 -3.96
C SER A 102 -5.56 10.81 -3.14
N LEU A 103 -4.90 10.96 -2.00
CA LEU A 103 -4.63 9.83 -1.12
C LEU A 103 -5.92 9.24 -0.58
N LEU A 104 -6.80 10.07 -0.02
CA LEU A 104 -8.07 9.61 0.55
C LEU A 104 -8.95 8.97 -0.51
N GLU A 105 -9.05 9.60 -1.68
CA GLU A 105 -9.84 9.08 -2.79
C GLU A 105 -9.34 7.71 -3.24
N GLY A 106 -8.02 7.58 -3.40
CA GLY A 106 -7.40 6.32 -3.81
C GLY A 106 -7.62 5.21 -2.79
N LEU A 107 -7.41 5.51 -1.51
CA LEU A 107 -7.58 4.52 -0.45
C LEU A 107 -9.04 4.13 -0.27
N GLN A 108 -9.97 5.09 -0.34
CA GLN A 108 -11.40 4.80 -0.26
C GLN A 108 -11.83 3.90 -1.42
N GLY A 109 -11.32 4.14 -2.62
CA GLY A 109 -11.58 3.28 -3.77
C GLY A 109 -11.06 1.87 -3.56
N ALA A 110 -9.87 1.73 -2.97
CA ALA A 110 -9.30 0.42 -2.67
C ALA A 110 -10.14 -0.34 -1.65
N PHE A 111 -10.56 0.32 -0.58
CA PHE A 111 -11.41 -0.32 0.43
C PHE A 111 -12.76 -0.74 -0.14
N LYS A 112 -13.32 0.07 -1.03
CA LYS A 112 -14.57 -0.25 -1.69
C LYS A 112 -14.44 -1.49 -2.57
N ALA A 113 -13.32 -1.62 -3.28
CA ALA A 113 -13.03 -2.80 -4.08
C ALA A 113 -12.89 -4.06 -3.20
N ILE A 114 -12.27 -3.92 -2.03
CA ILE A 114 -12.15 -5.03 -1.08
C ILE A 114 -13.52 -5.47 -0.59
N GLU A 115 -14.39 -4.54 -0.25
CA GLU A 115 -15.76 -4.86 0.16
C GLU A 115 -16.53 -5.57 -0.94
N ASN A 116 -16.39 -5.10 -2.18
CA ASN A 116 -17.09 -5.71 -3.31
C ASN A 116 -16.62 -7.14 -3.55
N ASP A 117 -15.33 -7.42 -3.38
CA ASP A 117 -14.80 -8.78 -3.51
C ASP A 117 -15.41 -9.71 -2.45
N GLY A 118 -15.53 -9.22 -1.22
CA GLY A 118 -16.16 -9.98 -0.14
C GLY A 118 -17.64 -10.28 -0.42
N LYS A 119 -18.34 -9.38 -1.08
CA LYS A 119 -19.76 -9.54 -1.39
C LYS A 119 -20.01 -10.50 -2.54
N LYS A 120 -19.01 -10.79 -3.36
CA LYS A 120 -19.15 -11.71 -4.48
C LYS A 120 -19.18 -13.18 -4.07
N GLU A 121 -18.80 -13.46 -2.87
CA GLU A 121 -18.86 -14.79 -2.31
C GLU A 121 -20.25 -15.07 -1.75
#